data_c29dd1fb5befddbcc877052f60a0b4f6
#
_entry.id   c29dd1fb5befddbcc877052f60a0b4f6
#
_cell.length_a   1.000
_cell.length_b   1.000
_cell.length_c   1.000
_cell.angle_alpha   90.00
_cell.angle_beta   90.00
_cell.angle_gamma   90.00
#
_symmetry.space_group_name_H-M   'P 1'
#
loop_
_entity.id
_entity.type
_entity.pdbx_description
1 polymer ?
#
loop_
_entity_poly.entity_id
_entity_poly.type
_entity_poly.pdbx_seq_one_letter_code
_entity_poly.pdbx_strand_id
1 'polypeptide(L)'
;MGNKIWFLTGNLGKVKEAQQHLHKLGYEVEQLVIDEEILEPQSEDLYSVAQAKITQALPHLVNKEDMLLVEDAGLFIEPLNGFPGVYSAYALKTIGCNGILKLLSHLESQDPVMNGQLRGAEFQAVAALWNGQEIIFGKGICPGWISQEINGEDGFGFDPIFVPFDLDGIGNPLTAGNYGETSTHGATFGAVGLEQKQLFSHRMRALNDLITQL
;
A
#
# COMPACT_ATOMS: atom_id res chain seq x y z
N MET A 1 -27.20 -6.18 4.34
CA MET A 1 -26.11 -5.65 3.48
C MET A 1 -25.50 -6.82 2.74
N GLY A 2 -25.20 -6.68 1.46
CA GLY A 2 -24.47 -7.69 0.69
C GLY A 2 -23.03 -7.80 1.20
N ASN A 3 -22.46 -9.00 1.20
CA ASN A 3 -21.06 -9.20 1.55
C ASN A 3 -20.11 -9.02 0.35
N LYS A 4 -20.63 -8.50 -0.78
CA LYS A 4 -19.88 -8.34 -2.01
C LYS A 4 -19.30 -6.93 -2.12
N ILE A 5 -18.00 -6.86 -2.38
CA ILE A 5 -17.25 -5.63 -2.59
C ILE A 5 -16.70 -5.63 -4.02
N TRP A 6 -17.06 -4.64 -4.80
CA TRP A 6 -16.48 -4.36 -6.09
C TRP A 6 -15.23 -3.51 -5.91
N PHE A 7 -14.08 -3.98 -6.34
CA PHE A 7 -12.81 -3.27 -6.20
C PHE A 7 -12.37 -2.68 -7.54
N LEU A 8 -12.47 -1.35 -7.66
CA LEU A 8 -11.96 -0.64 -8.83
C LEU A 8 -10.46 -0.46 -8.73
N THR A 9 -9.73 -1.25 -9.47
CA THR A 9 -8.28 -1.14 -9.63
C THR A 9 -7.80 -1.90 -10.86
N GLY A 10 -6.84 -1.34 -11.60
CA GLY A 10 -6.13 -2.05 -12.67
C GLY A 10 -5.02 -2.97 -12.18
N ASN A 11 -4.70 -2.96 -10.88
CA ASN A 11 -3.60 -3.73 -10.32
C ASN A 11 -4.11 -5.05 -9.72
N LEU A 12 -3.89 -6.16 -10.42
CA LEU A 12 -4.30 -7.51 -9.99
C LEU A 12 -3.63 -7.94 -8.67
N GLY A 13 -2.44 -7.43 -8.35
CA GLY A 13 -1.79 -7.68 -7.06
C GLY A 13 -2.61 -7.10 -5.89
N LYS A 14 -3.15 -5.88 -6.04
CA LYS A 14 -4.05 -5.28 -5.06
C LYS A 14 -5.33 -6.12 -4.88
N VAL A 15 -5.92 -6.59 -5.98
CA VAL A 15 -7.13 -7.43 -5.93
C VAL A 15 -6.85 -8.71 -5.15
N LYS A 16 -5.76 -9.42 -5.47
CA LYS A 16 -5.37 -10.66 -4.80
C LYS A 16 -5.14 -10.46 -3.30
N GLU A 17 -4.43 -9.41 -2.90
CA GLU A 17 -4.22 -9.09 -1.49
C GLU A 17 -5.53 -8.80 -0.77
N ALA A 18 -6.41 -7.97 -1.35
CA ALA A 18 -7.72 -7.63 -0.77
C ALA A 18 -8.62 -8.86 -0.66
N GLN A 19 -8.67 -9.72 -1.69
CA GLN A 19 -9.42 -10.97 -1.68
C GLN A 19 -8.99 -11.88 -0.52
N GLN A 20 -7.69 -12.15 -0.39
CA GLN A 20 -7.18 -13.00 0.67
C GLN A 20 -7.47 -12.47 2.08
N HIS A 21 -7.44 -11.15 2.23
CA HIS A 21 -7.67 -10.51 3.51
C HIS A 21 -9.16 -10.45 3.87
N LEU A 22 -9.97 -9.86 3.00
CA LEU A 22 -11.38 -9.60 3.26
C LEU A 22 -12.24 -10.88 3.25
N HIS A 23 -11.83 -11.92 2.52
CA HIS A 23 -12.49 -13.23 2.59
C HIS A 23 -12.48 -13.81 4.01
N LYS A 24 -11.37 -13.65 4.76
CA LYS A 24 -11.27 -14.09 6.16
C LYS A 24 -12.26 -13.34 7.09
N LEU A 25 -12.69 -12.18 6.66
CA LEU A 25 -13.67 -11.33 7.38
C LEU A 25 -15.11 -11.49 6.86
N GLY A 26 -15.33 -12.44 5.93
CA GLY A 26 -16.65 -12.78 5.40
C GLY A 26 -17.10 -11.97 4.19
N TYR A 27 -16.20 -11.21 3.55
CA TYR A 27 -16.50 -10.45 2.34
C TYR A 27 -16.02 -11.16 1.08
N GLU A 28 -16.78 -11.03 0.00
CA GLU A 28 -16.41 -11.46 -1.34
C GLU A 28 -15.95 -10.25 -2.15
N VAL A 29 -14.71 -10.28 -2.65
CA VAL A 29 -14.13 -9.17 -3.41
C VAL A 29 -14.02 -9.56 -4.87
N GLU A 30 -14.60 -8.76 -5.76
CA GLU A 30 -14.44 -8.89 -7.21
C GLU A 30 -13.88 -7.60 -7.82
N GLN A 31 -13.09 -7.76 -8.87
CA GLN A 31 -12.59 -6.60 -9.61
C GLN A 31 -13.73 -5.92 -10.37
N LEU A 32 -13.89 -4.62 -10.17
CA LEU A 32 -14.72 -3.79 -11.05
C LEU A 32 -13.85 -3.31 -12.23
N VAL A 33 -14.28 -3.62 -13.43
CA VAL A 33 -13.69 -3.11 -14.67
C VAL A 33 -14.69 -2.13 -15.29
N ILE A 34 -14.21 -0.93 -15.59
CA ILE A 34 -14.98 0.09 -16.31
C ILE A 34 -14.20 0.52 -17.54
N ASP A 35 -14.91 0.76 -18.64
CA ASP A 35 -14.27 1.14 -19.91
C ASP A 35 -13.85 2.62 -19.95
N GLU A 36 -14.42 3.43 -19.06
CA GLU A 36 -14.12 4.85 -18.97
C GLU A 36 -12.83 5.10 -18.15
N GLU A 37 -12.06 6.10 -18.55
CA GLU A 37 -10.86 6.50 -17.82
C GLU A 37 -11.23 7.23 -16.54
N ILE A 38 -10.74 6.74 -15.41
CA ILE A 38 -10.83 7.43 -14.12
C ILE A 38 -9.72 8.47 -14.05
N LEU A 39 -10.11 9.73 -13.95
CA LEU A 39 -9.18 10.84 -13.85
C LEU A 39 -8.68 10.99 -12.41
N GLU A 40 -7.37 10.84 -12.24
CA GLU A 40 -6.71 11.08 -10.95
C GLU A 40 -6.33 12.56 -10.85
N PRO A 41 -6.79 13.28 -9.81
CA PRO A 41 -6.37 14.66 -9.63
C PRO A 41 -4.87 14.74 -9.33
N GLN A 42 -4.22 15.80 -9.78
CA GLN A 42 -2.89 16.14 -9.26
C GLN A 42 -3.07 16.61 -7.81
N SER A 43 -2.59 15.80 -6.88
CA SER A 43 -2.68 16.06 -5.45
C SER A 43 -1.42 15.55 -4.76
N GLU A 44 -1.11 16.09 -3.60
CA GLU A 44 -0.07 15.58 -2.70
C GLU A 44 -0.67 14.63 -1.64
N ASP A 45 -1.98 14.45 -1.66
CA ASP A 45 -2.75 13.72 -0.66
C ASP A 45 -3.50 12.54 -1.26
N LEU A 46 -3.21 11.33 -0.75
CA LEU A 46 -3.86 10.08 -1.16
C LEU A 46 -5.37 10.08 -0.89
N TYR A 47 -5.83 10.79 0.14
CA TYR A 47 -7.24 10.88 0.47
C TYR A 47 -8.02 11.57 -0.66
N SER A 48 -7.53 12.72 -1.13
CA SER A 48 -8.14 13.45 -2.25
C SER A 48 -8.18 12.61 -3.52
N VAL A 49 -7.15 11.81 -3.79
CA VAL A 49 -7.12 10.90 -4.94
C VAL A 49 -8.15 9.79 -4.78
N ALA A 50 -8.20 9.12 -3.62
CA ALA A 50 -9.18 8.07 -3.35
C ALA A 50 -10.63 8.59 -3.41
N GLN A 51 -10.89 9.78 -2.86
CA GLN A 51 -12.19 10.46 -2.92
C GLN A 51 -12.61 10.73 -4.37
N ALA A 52 -11.72 11.25 -5.21
CA ALA A 52 -12.02 11.50 -6.61
C ALA A 52 -12.31 10.22 -7.37
N LYS A 53 -11.52 9.16 -7.15
CA LYS A 53 -11.71 7.84 -7.77
C LYS A 53 -13.07 7.23 -7.42
N ILE A 54 -13.42 7.18 -6.13
CA ILE A 54 -14.69 6.55 -5.71
C ILE A 54 -15.89 7.33 -6.20
N THR A 55 -15.81 8.65 -6.21
CA THR A 55 -16.90 9.51 -6.71
C THR A 55 -17.17 9.28 -8.21
N GLN A 56 -16.12 9.11 -9.01
CA GLN A 56 -16.23 8.80 -10.43
C GLN A 56 -16.71 7.36 -10.67
N ALA A 57 -16.34 6.42 -9.82
CA ALA A 57 -16.67 5.01 -9.96
C ALA A 57 -18.13 4.66 -9.54
N LEU A 58 -18.71 5.39 -8.59
CA LEU A 58 -20.06 5.14 -8.07
C LEU A 58 -21.15 5.04 -9.13
N PRO A 59 -21.20 5.85 -10.20
CA PRO A 59 -22.19 5.72 -11.25
C PRO A 59 -22.18 4.38 -11.98
N HIS A 60 -21.04 3.69 -12.01
CA HIS A 60 -20.84 2.42 -12.72
C HIS A 60 -21.28 1.18 -11.91
N LEU A 61 -21.61 1.35 -10.61
CA LEU A 61 -22.23 0.26 -9.85
C LEU A 61 -23.61 -0.08 -10.43
N VAL A 62 -23.78 -1.34 -10.83
CA VAL A 62 -25.05 -1.87 -11.35
C VAL A 62 -26.09 -1.85 -10.25
N ASN A 63 -25.76 -2.34 -9.07
CA ASN A 63 -26.62 -2.31 -7.89
C ASN A 63 -26.04 -1.30 -6.89
N LYS A 64 -26.80 -0.27 -6.55
CA LYS A 64 -26.37 0.81 -5.63
C LYS A 64 -26.25 0.37 -4.17
N GLU A 65 -26.80 -0.79 -3.84
CA GLU A 65 -26.67 -1.40 -2.51
C GLU A 65 -25.38 -2.24 -2.36
N ASP A 66 -24.70 -2.54 -3.48
CA ASP A 66 -23.39 -3.19 -3.44
C ASP A 66 -22.34 -2.23 -2.90
N MET A 67 -21.30 -2.81 -2.29
CA MET A 67 -20.16 -2.03 -1.83
C MET A 67 -19.16 -1.78 -2.96
N LEU A 68 -18.55 -0.59 -2.96
CA LEU A 68 -17.48 -0.23 -3.90
C LEU A 68 -16.26 0.21 -3.14
N LEU A 69 -15.15 -0.46 -3.41
CA LEU A 69 -13.83 -0.16 -2.86
C LEU A 69 -12.95 0.50 -3.93
N VAL A 70 -12.27 1.55 -3.55
CA VAL A 70 -11.09 2.05 -4.26
C VAL A 70 -9.94 2.18 -3.26
N GLU A 71 -8.72 2.14 -3.75
CA GLU A 71 -7.55 2.31 -2.90
C GLU A 71 -6.47 3.04 -3.69
N ASP A 72 -5.91 4.05 -3.06
CA ASP A 72 -4.70 4.69 -3.54
C ASP A 72 -3.55 4.48 -2.56
N ALA A 73 -2.35 4.24 -3.09
CA ALA A 73 -1.18 3.93 -2.27
C ALA A 73 0.08 4.50 -2.90
N GLY A 74 1.01 4.89 -2.04
CA GLY A 74 2.30 5.41 -2.46
C GLY A 74 3.43 5.01 -1.53
N LEU A 75 4.64 5.06 -2.07
CA LEU A 75 5.89 4.98 -1.34
C LEU A 75 6.38 6.39 -1.05
N PHE A 76 6.55 6.74 0.20
CA PHE A 76 7.04 8.03 0.66
C PHE A 76 8.44 7.84 1.23
N ILE A 77 9.45 8.48 0.63
CA ILE A 77 10.86 8.32 1.00
C ILE A 77 11.32 9.60 1.68
N GLU A 78 11.67 9.51 2.96
CA GLU A 78 11.98 10.65 3.81
C GLU A 78 13.11 11.54 3.25
N PRO A 79 14.31 11.02 2.88
CA PRO A 79 15.38 11.83 2.33
C PRO A 79 15.08 12.42 0.94
N LEU A 80 14.00 12.01 0.29
CA LEU A 80 13.52 12.58 -0.96
C LEU A 80 12.28 13.48 -0.77
N ASN A 81 12.07 13.98 0.47
CA ASN A 81 10.92 14.81 0.84
C ASN A 81 9.57 14.19 0.46
N GLY A 82 9.44 12.87 0.63
CA GLY A 82 8.23 12.12 0.32
C GLY A 82 8.11 11.64 -1.13
N PHE A 83 9.02 12.01 -2.04
CA PHE A 83 8.99 11.46 -3.40
C PHE A 83 9.24 9.93 -3.38
N PRO A 84 8.53 9.10 -4.18
CA PRO A 84 7.54 9.48 -5.19
C PRO A 84 6.12 9.81 -4.67
N GLY A 85 5.76 9.43 -3.45
CA GLY A 85 4.48 9.76 -2.83
C GLY A 85 3.29 9.27 -3.66
N VAL A 86 2.32 10.13 -3.90
CA VAL A 86 1.12 9.85 -4.73
C VAL A 86 1.48 9.50 -6.18
N TYR A 87 2.65 9.91 -6.66
CA TYR A 87 3.14 9.62 -8.02
C TYR A 87 3.90 8.30 -8.12
N SER A 88 3.75 7.39 -7.15
CA SER A 88 4.47 6.11 -7.08
C SER A 88 4.30 5.25 -8.33
N ALA A 89 3.11 5.18 -8.90
CA ALA A 89 2.87 4.42 -10.14
C ALA A 89 3.62 5.03 -11.34
N TYR A 90 3.65 6.35 -11.44
CA TYR A 90 4.37 7.07 -12.49
C TYR A 90 5.89 6.91 -12.33
N ALA A 91 6.42 7.09 -11.12
CA ALA A 91 7.84 6.92 -10.83
C ALA A 91 8.31 5.48 -11.10
N LEU A 92 7.49 4.48 -10.73
CA LEU A 92 7.79 3.08 -11.02
C LEU A 92 7.90 2.83 -12.54
N LYS A 93 6.97 3.36 -13.32
CA LYS A 93 6.92 3.20 -14.79
C LYS A 93 8.06 3.92 -15.50
N THR A 94 8.57 5.02 -14.94
CA THR A 94 9.59 5.87 -15.57
C THR A 94 11.00 5.56 -15.12
N ILE A 95 11.30 5.65 -13.83
CA ILE A 95 12.63 5.43 -13.28
C ILE A 95 12.80 4.07 -12.59
N GLY A 96 11.69 3.45 -12.14
CA GLY A 96 11.69 2.15 -11.49
C GLY A 96 12.47 2.08 -10.17
N CYS A 97 12.66 0.86 -9.66
CA CYS A 97 13.47 0.61 -8.47
C CYS A 97 14.90 1.11 -8.64
N ASN A 98 15.52 0.87 -9.80
CA ASN A 98 16.88 1.32 -10.08
C ASN A 98 17.04 2.83 -9.99
N GLY A 99 16.05 3.59 -10.47
CA GLY A 99 16.05 5.06 -10.36
C GLY A 99 15.99 5.53 -8.92
N ILE A 100 15.13 4.95 -8.10
CA ILE A 100 15.06 5.24 -6.66
C ILE A 100 16.40 4.92 -5.96
N LEU A 101 16.96 3.74 -6.20
CA LEU A 101 18.26 3.36 -5.63
C LEU A 101 19.37 4.33 -6.03
N LYS A 102 19.38 4.79 -7.29
CA LYS A 102 20.34 5.77 -7.78
C LYS A 102 20.20 7.14 -7.10
N LEU A 103 18.97 7.60 -6.85
CA LEU A 103 18.72 8.85 -6.12
C LEU A 103 19.25 8.78 -4.68
N LEU A 104 19.25 7.60 -4.07
CA LEU A 104 19.68 7.36 -2.69
C LEU A 104 21.13 6.86 -2.58
N SER A 105 21.89 6.77 -3.67
CA SER A 105 23.21 6.16 -3.71
C SER A 105 24.26 6.86 -2.86
N HIS A 106 24.04 8.13 -2.52
CA HIS A 106 24.90 8.91 -1.62
C HIS A 106 24.62 8.68 -0.12
N LEU A 107 23.55 7.94 0.20
CA LEU A 107 23.10 7.63 1.56
C LEU A 107 23.41 6.17 1.87
N GLU A 108 24.67 5.88 2.15
CA GLU A 108 25.15 4.53 2.45
C GLU A 108 25.91 4.49 3.77
N SER A 109 25.72 3.40 4.52
CA SER A 109 26.46 3.08 5.74
C SER A 109 26.78 1.59 5.81
N GLN A 110 27.89 1.23 6.44
CA GLN A 110 28.20 -0.16 6.78
C GLN A 110 27.37 -0.66 7.97
N ASP A 111 26.79 0.26 8.74
CA ASP A 111 25.89 -0.06 9.85
C ASP A 111 24.45 -0.18 9.33
N PRO A 112 23.82 -1.37 9.45
CA PRO A 112 22.44 -1.60 9.00
C PRO A 112 21.42 -0.68 9.68
N VAL A 113 21.62 -0.33 10.96
CA VAL A 113 20.73 0.58 11.70
C VAL A 113 20.81 1.99 11.10
N MET A 114 22.03 2.46 10.85
CA MET A 114 22.26 3.75 10.21
C MET A 114 21.69 3.79 8.79
N ASN A 115 21.79 2.72 8.01
CA ASN A 115 21.13 2.62 6.71
C ASN A 115 19.62 2.76 6.82
N GLY A 116 19.00 2.08 7.78
CA GLY A 116 17.57 2.20 8.05
C GLY A 116 17.15 3.64 8.39
N GLN A 117 17.98 4.37 9.13
CA GLN A 117 17.73 5.78 9.47
C GLN A 117 17.95 6.73 8.29
N LEU A 118 19.04 6.55 7.52
CA LEU A 118 19.38 7.42 6.39
C LEU A 118 18.43 7.24 5.20
N ARG A 119 17.83 6.08 5.04
CA ARG A 119 16.99 5.70 3.89
C ARG A 119 15.54 5.45 4.29
N GLY A 120 15.10 6.09 5.38
CA GLY A 120 13.75 5.97 5.92
C GLY A 120 12.68 6.18 4.86
N ALA A 121 11.68 5.32 4.88
CA ALA A 121 10.56 5.35 3.94
C ALA A 121 9.32 4.70 4.55
N GLU A 122 8.17 4.98 3.98
CA GLU A 122 6.95 4.30 4.36
C GLU A 122 6.04 4.08 3.16
N PHE A 123 5.38 2.94 3.13
CA PHE A 123 4.20 2.78 2.30
C PHE A 123 2.99 3.33 3.04
N GLN A 124 2.21 4.15 2.35
CA GLN A 124 0.91 4.61 2.81
C GLN A 124 -0.19 4.12 1.86
N ALA A 125 -1.35 3.80 2.40
CA ALA A 125 -2.57 3.55 1.64
C ALA A 125 -3.74 4.31 2.24
N VAL A 126 -4.61 4.82 1.37
CA VAL A 126 -5.95 5.29 1.70
C VAL A 126 -6.93 4.47 0.89
N ALA A 127 -7.80 3.77 1.58
CA ALA A 127 -8.91 3.04 0.99
C ALA A 127 -10.21 3.83 1.22
N ALA A 128 -11.04 3.96 0.19
CA ALA A 128 -12.37 4.54 0.29
C ALA A 128 -13.40 3.47 -0.09
N LEU A 129 -14.41 3.30 0.75
CA LEU A 129 -15.46 2.32 0.58
C LEU A 129 -16.83 3.00 0.62
N TRP A 130 -17.60 2.83 -0.45
CA TRP A 130 -19.04 3.04 -0.45
C TRP A 130 -19.71 1.81 0.19
N ASN A 131 -20.46 2.01 1.25
CA ASN A 131 -21.14 0.92 1.99
C ASN A 131 -22.63 0.77 1.65
N GLY A 132 -23.09 1.45 0.59
CA GLY A 132 -24.51 1.51 0.20
C GLY A 132 -25.24 2.76 0.72
N GLN A 133 -24.61 3.54 1.62
CA GLN A 133 -25.19 4.73 2.23
C GLN A 133 -24.24 5.93 2.19
N GLU A 134 -22.99 5.73 2.55
CA GLU A 134 -21.96 6.78 2.62
C GLU A 134 -20.59 6.25 2.21
N ILE A 135 -19.66 7.15 1.97
CA ILE A 135 -18.25 6.82 1.71
C ILE A 135 -17.49 6.93 3.02
N ILE A 136 -16.89 5.83 3.44
CA ILE A 136 -16.00 5.76 4.58
C ILE A 136 -14.55 5.59 4.12
N PHE A 137 -13.59 5.99 4.94
CA PHE A 137 -12.18 5.96 4.61
C PHE A 137 -11.37 5.22 5.67
N GLY A 138 -10.43 4.41 5.22
CA GLY A 138 -9.44 3.78 6.07
C GLY A 138 -8.03 4.14 5.62
N LYS A 139 -7.14 4.34 6.59
CA LYS A 139 -5.73 4.65 6.36
C LYS A 139 -4.84 3.58 6.93
N GLY A 140 -3.79 3.24 6.21
CA GLY A 140 -2.76 2.32 6.69
C GLY A 140 -1.37 2.78 6.30
N ILE A 141 -0.43 2.61 7.23
CA ILE A 141 0.98 2.96 7.06
C ILE A 141 1.83 1.75 7.40
N CYS A 142 2.84 1.50 6.60
CA CYS A 142 3.91 0.55 6.88
C CYS A 142 5.24 1.29 6.82
N PRO A 143 5.82 1.68 7.95
CA PRO A 143 7.13 2.30 7.99
C PRO A 143 8.23 1.26 7.77
N GLY A 144 9.35 1.71 7.24
CA GLY A 144 10.49 0.89 6.89
C GLY A 144 11.61 1.72 6.28
N TRP A 145 12.35 1.14 5.36
CA TRP A 145 13.47 1.81 4.69
C TRP A 145 13.73 1.22 3.30
N ILE A 146 14.49 1.95 2.48
CA ILE A 146 14.87 1.51 1.14
C ILE A 146 16.20 0.77 1.19
N SER A 147 16.24 -0.48 0.75
CA SER A 147 17.45 -1.31 0.64
C SER A 147 18.50 -0.67 -0.26
N GLN A 148 19.75 -1.13 -0.17
CA GLN A 148 20.83 -0.66 -1.05
C GLN A 148 20.74 -1.27 -2.45
N GLU A 149 20.10 -2.43 -2.59
CA GLU A 149 19.97 -3.17 -3.84
C GLU A 149 18.57 -3.79 -3.98
N ILE A 150 18.25 -4.22 -5.18
CA ILE A 150 17.04 -4.99 -5.47
C ILE A 150 17.21 -6.39 -4.86
N ASN A 151 16.23 -6.84 -4.09
CA ASN A 151 16.21 -8.16 -3.49
C ASN A 151 14.82 -8.80 -3.63
N GLY A 152 14.77 -10.00 -4.20
CA GLY A 152 13.55 -10.76 -4.47
C GLY A 152 12.83 -10.34 -5.75
N GLU A 153 11.92 -11.20 -6.20
CA GLU A 153 11.14 -11.03 -7.41
C GLU A 153 9.62 -11.11 -7.13
N ASP A 154 9.25 -11.37 -5.86
CA ASP A 154 7.86 -11.45 -5.46
C ASP A 154 7.24 -10.05 -5.27
N GLY A 155 5.90 -10.04 -5.18
CA GLY A 155 5.15 -8.80 -4.97
C GLY A 155 4.97 -7.96 -6.23
N PHE A 156 4.94 -6.65 -6.07
CA PHE A 156 4.79 -5.68 -7.16
C PHE A 156 5.27 -4.29 -6.73
N GLY A 157 5.48 -3.42 -7.73
CA GLY A 157 5.85 -2.04 -7.47
C GLY A 157 7.26 -1.88 -6.91
N PHE A 158 7.39 -1.25 -5.77
CA PHE A 158 8.64 -1.03 -5.06
C PHE A 158 8.96 -2.08 -4.01
N ASP A 159 8.20 -3.19 -3.96
CA ASP A 159 8.45 -4.30 -3.03
C ASP A 159 9.90 -4.81 -3.04
N PRO A 160 10.59 -4.92 -4.20
CA PRO A 160 11.95 -5.41 -4.24
C PRO A 160 13.01 -4.52 -3.58
N ILE A 161 12.66 -3.30 -3.20
CA ILE A 161 13.58 -2.36 -2.54
C ILE A 161 13.10 -1.87 -1.19
N PHE A 162 11.94 -2.28 -0.71
CA PHE A 162 11.37 -1.82 0.56
C PHE A 162 11.50 -2.88 1.65
N VAL A 163 12.14 -2.53 2.76
CA VAL A 163 12.28 -3.35 3.97
C VAL A 163 11.40 -2.77 5.06
N PRO A 164 10.38 -3.49 5.56
CA PRO A 164 9.56 -2.98 6.66
C PRO A 164 10.34 -3.02 7.97
N PHE A 165 10.06 -2.10 8.90
CA PHE A 165 10.47 -2.24 10.28
C PHE A 165 9.74 -3.41 10.95
N ASP A 166 10.40 -4.08 11.88
CA ASP A 166 9.83 -5.15 12.67
C ASP A 166 8.60 -4.66 13.47
N LEU A 167 7.74 -5.59 13.85
CA LEU A 167 6.57 -5.30 14.69
C LEU A 167 6.78 -5.85 16.10
N ASP A 168 6.25 -5.14 17.09
CA ASP A 168 6.14 -5.63 18.46
C ASP A 168 5.10 -6.75 18.60
N GLY A 169 4.97 -7.33 19.80
CA GLY A 169 4.03 -8.43 20.08
C GLY A 169 2.55 -8.12 19.89
N ILE A 170 2.19 -6.85 19.66
CA ILE A 170 0.81 -6.41 19.38
C ILE A 170 0.65 -5.82 17.96
N GLY A 171 1.70 -5.92 17.13
CA GLY A 171 1.66 -5.56 15.72
C GLY A 171 1.95 -4.09 15.42
N ASN A 172 2.47 -3.31 16.36
CA ASN A 172 2.92 -1.95 16.08
C ASN A 172 4.32 -1.95 15.46
N PRO A 173 4.57 -1.07 14.47
CA PRO A 173 5.90 -0.93 13.90
C PRO A 173 6.90 -0.38 14.94
N LEU A 174 8.09 -0.97 14.93
CA LEU A 174 9.23 -0.47 15.67
C LEU A 174 10.01 0.56 14.83
N THR A 175 11.13 1.03 15.33
CA THR A 175 12.03 1.94 14.61
C THR A 175 13.33 1.23 14.23
N ALA A 176 14.11 1.83 13.36
CA ALA A 176 15.41 1.28 12.92
C ALA A 176 16.28 0.89 14.12
N GLY A 177 16.82 -0.33 14.08
CA GLY A 177 17.67 -0.90 15.14
C GLY A 177 16.94 -1.60 16.28
N ASN A 178 15.61 -1.56 16.30
CA ASN A 178 14.79 -2.34 17.22
C ASN A 178 14.28 -3.60 16.52
N TYR A 179 14.38 -4.73 17.17
CA TYR A 179 13.93 -6.03 16.68
C TYR A 179 12.64 -6.44 17.37
N GLY A 180 11.72 -7.01 16.61
CA GLY A 180 10.40 -7.39 17.09
C GLY A 180 10.11 -8.88 16.91
N GLU A 181 8.96 -9.30 17.47
CA GLU A 181 8.50 -10.69 17.37
C GLU A 181 8.12 -11.06 15.94
N THR A 182 7.61 -10.10 15.17
CA THR A 182 7.31 -10.26 13.74
C THR A 182 8.35 -9.50 12.94
N SER A 183 9.18 -10.24 12.18
CA SER A 183 10.33 -9.70 11.46
C SER A 183 10.45 -10.30 10.07
N THR A 184 10.90 -9.50 9.09
CA THR A 184 11.39 -10.00 7.80
C THR A 184 12.89 -10.30 7.85
N HIS A 185 13.55 -10.12 9.01
CA HIS A 185 14.98 -10.25 9.18
C HIS A 185 15.80 -9.40 8.19
N GLY A 186 15.29 -8.20 7.88
CA GLY A 186 15.91 -7.28 6.93
C GLY A 186 15.67 -7.63 5.45
N ALA A 187 14.82 -8.63 5.16
CA ALA A 187 14.45 -8.92 3.79
C ALA A 187 13.42 -7.90 3.27
N THR A 188 13.48 -7.61 1.97
CA THR A 188 12.52 -6.75 1.28
C THR A 188 11.17 -7.44 1.13
N PHE A 189 10.11 -6.69 0.85
CA PHE A 189 8.82 -7.26 0.49
C PHE A 189 8.88 -8.14 -0.77
N GLY A 190 9.83 -7.88 -1.67
CA GLY A 190 10.06 -8.72 -2.86
C GLY A 190 10.72 -10.05 -2.55
N ALA A 191 11.33 -10.21 -1.37
CA ALA A 191 12.03 -11.43 -0.95
C ALA A 191 11.22 -12.28 0.04
N VAL A 192 10.05 -11.79 0.50
CA VAL A 192 9.17 -12.54 1.40
C VAL A 192 7.87 -12.92 0.70
N GLY A 193 7.29 -14.06 1.10
CA GLY A 193 6.00 -14.50 0.57
C GLY A 193 4.84 -13.57 0.96
N LEU A 194 3.74 -13.67 0.21
CA LEU A 194 2.57 -12.80 0.39
C LEU A 194 1.99 -12.84 1.81
N GLU A 195 1.94 -14.02 2.44
CA GLU A 195 1.42 -14.16 3.81
C GLU A 195 2.24 -13.37 4.83
N GLN A 196 3.57 -13.43 4.74
CA GLN A 196 4.45 -12.67 5.61
C GLN A 196 4.34 -11.15 5.33
N LYS A 197 4.32 -10.74 4.06
CA LYS A 197 4.11 -9.34 3.66
C LYS A 197 2.80 -8.78 4.24
N GLN A 198 1.72 -9.56 4.27
CA GLN A 198 0.42 -9.10 4.78
C GLN A 198 0.46 -8.68 6.26
N LEU A 199 1.35 -9.25 7.08
CA LEU A 199 1.48 -8.87 8.50
C LEU A 199 1.92 -7.41 8.68
N PHE A 200 2.71 -6.88 7.73
CA PHE A 200 3.24 -5.52 7.75
C PHE A 200 2.41 -4.55 6.91
N SER A 201 1.57 -5.06 6.00
CA SER A 201 1.04 -4.32 4.87
C SER A 201 0.20 -3.11 5.28
N HIS A 202 0.58 -1.93 4.73
CA HIS A 202 -0.20 -0.69 4.78
C HIS A 202 -1.63 -0.89 4.24
N ARG A 203 -1.79 -1.67 3.16
CA ARG A 203 -3.12 -1.99 2.58
C ARG A 203 -3.99 -2.75 3.56
N MET A 204 -3.43 -3.77 4.24
CA MET A 204 -4.19 -4.54 5.22
C MET A 204 -4.62 -3.66 6.40
N ARG A 205 -3.76 -2.74 6.83
CA ARG A 205 -4.10 -1.76 7.87
C ARG A 205 -5.22 -0.83 7.43
N ALA A 206 -5.17 -0.31 6.20
CA ALA A 206 -6.23 0.54 5.63
C ALA A 206 -7.57 -0.20 5.50
N LEU A 207 -7.55 -1.46 5.05
CA LEU A 207 -8.76 -2.28 4.95
C LEU A 207 -9.32 -2.64 6.33
N ASN A 208 -8.47 -2.95 7.31
CA ASN A 208 -8.92 -3.19 8.68
C ASN A 208 -9.57 -1.94 9.29
N ASP A 209 -8.95 -0.76 9.08
CA ASP A 209 -9.50 0.51 9.55
C ASP A 209 -10.88 0.79 8.93
N LEU A 210 -11.09 0.47 7.66
CA LEU A 210 -12.41 0.52 7.03
C LEU A 210 -13.42 -0.42 7.67
N ILE A 211 -13.06 -1.69 7.84
CA ILE A 211 -13.98 -2.72 8.34
C ILE A 211 -14.44 -2.45 9.77
N THR A 212 -13.60 -1.81 10.59
CA THR A 212 -14.00 -1.41 11.95
C THR A 212 -15.09 -0.33 11.99
N GLN A 213 -15.37 0.32 10.85
CA GLN A 213 -16.38 1.38 10.70
C GLN A 213 -17.71 0.85 10.12
N LEU A 214 -17.77 -0.43 9.69
CA LEU A 214 -18.97 -1.10 9.18
C LEU A 214 -19.78 -1.76 10.30
#